data_1d2c4efafe843bc34d1808f47e91f1b0
#
_entry.id   1d2c4efafe843bc34d1808f47e91f1b0
#
_cell.length_a   1.000
_cell.length_b   1.000
_cell.length_c   1.000
_cell.angle_alpha   90.00
_cell.angle_beta   90.00
_cell.angle_gamma   90.00
#
_symmetry.space_group_name_H-M   'P 1'
#
loop_
_entity.id
_entity.type
_entity.pdbx_description
1 polymer ?
#
loop_
_entity_poly.entity_id
_entity_poly.type
_entity_poly.pdbx_seq_one_letter_code
_entity_poly.pdbx_strand_id
1 'polypeptide(L)'
;MCADFFAGADHRADNRRRSRKRGNDMIYLDNSATTRPFDEVIARMSACMSGQYFNASAAYRPAMEVEKQVDACRAAIAAELGAQPGGVIFTSGGTEADNLAILGTAMTLHGQANFAVSAIEHPAVAETVRRVERLGFEVRVLPIDARGILDLEACEGIIDEHTALVSCMQVSNETGAVQPVAQLSALARRKNPAVRVHVDGVQGFMRVPMHMGRQGIDLYSLSGHKIHGPKGIGALVVRGNLRLAAQMTGGGQEKGLRSGTTDSPAILGLDGAVRQMAARRQEVEGLRAMKRRLWERVSCIEGARVNGPLPDEADSAPHILSLSFAGVRGEVLRNALEGEGVLVSTGSACASHRQKVSASLRAMGLSAEQADGTIRVSLGLFNSMDEMDETAERLARICGVLSRYRRR
;
A
#
# COMPACT_ATOMS: atom_id res chain seq x y z
N MET A 1 2.10 -12.12 34.23
CA MET A 1 0.92 -11.66 33.43
C MET A 1 0.72 -12.44 32.11
N CYS A 2 1.75 -13.05 31.51
CA CYS A 2 1.59 -13.83 30.25
C CYS A 2 1.11 -15.29 30.43
N ALA A 3 1.29 -15.90 31.61
CA ALA A 3 0.95 -17.30 31.83
C ALA A 3 -0.56 -17.59 31.94
N ASP A 4 -1.35 -16.65 32.41
CA ASP A 4 -2.77 -16.85 32.68
C ASP A 4 -3.69 -16.70 31.46
N PHE A 5 -3.18 -16.21 30.33
CA PHE A 5 -3.96 -15.99 29.11
C PHE A 5 -4.26 -17.27 28.30
N PHE A 6 -3.50 -18.35 28.51
CA PHE A 6 -3.63 -19.60 27.75
C PHE A 6 -4.11 -20.81 28.58
N ALA A 7 -4.40 -20.64 29.87
CA ALA A 7 -4.70 -21.73 30.79
C ALA A 7 -6.20 -22.06 30.96
N GLY A 8 -7.06 -21.73 29.99
CA GLY A 8 -8.51 -21.87 30.15
C GLY A 8 -9.30 -22.52 29.02
N ALA A 9 -8.71 -23.40 28.21
CA ALA A 9 -9.47 -24.11 27.19
C ALA A 9 -9.88 -25.53 27.64
N ASP A 10 -11.15 -25.67 28.04
CA ASP A 10 -11.78 -26.95 28.37
C ASP A 10 -11.97 -27.79 27.07
N HIS A 11 -11.17 -28.86 26.94
CA HIS A 11 -11.12 -29.76 25.80
C HIS A 11 -12.44 -30.48 25.46
N ARG A 12 -13.46 -30.41 26.33
CA ARG A 12 -14.75 -31.09 26.10
C ARG A 12 -15.81 -30.26 25.39
N ALA A 13 -15.71 -28.93 25.37
CA ALA A 13 -16.63 -28.04 24.66
C ALA A 13 -16.27 -27.90 23.16
N ASP A 14 -15.03 -28.16 22.79
CA ASP A 14 -14.47 -27.95 21.46
C ASP A 14 -15.00 -28.97 20.42
N ASN A 15 -15.30 -30.21 20.82
CA ASN A 15 -15.76 -31.24 19.88
C ASN A 15 -17.20 -31.06 19.37
N ARG A 16 -18.06 -30.30 20.06
CA ARG A 16 -19.42 -29.99 19.59
C ARG A 16 -19.51 -28.75 18.71
N ARG A 17 -18.52 -27.84 18.79
CA ARG A 17 -18.41 -26.69 17.89
C ARG A 17 -17.78 -27.05 16.53
N ARG A 18 -16.87 -28.05 16.50
CA ARG A 18 -16.21 -28.52 15.26
C ARG A 18 -17.16 -29.18 14.24
N SER A 19 -18.34 -29.65 14.63
CA SER A 19 -19.26 -30.33 13.71
C SER A 19 -20.21 -29.39 12.95
N ARG A 20 -20.23 -28.07 13.26
CA ARG A 20 -21.18 -27.10 12.62
C ARG A 20 -20.55 -26.03 11.74
N LYS A 21 -19.21 -26.00 11.55
CA LYS A 21 -18.50 -24.96 10.77
C LYS A 21 -17.57 -25.57 9.71
N ARG A 22 -18.08 -26.30 8.75
CA ARG A 22 -17.40 -26.64 7.49
C ARG A 22 -18.01 -25.86 6.33
N GLY A 23 -17.72 -24.58 6.28
CA GLY A 23 -18.12 -23.70 5.19
C GLY A 23 -17.64 -22.28 5.43
N ASN A 24 -16.43 -21.94 4.95
CA ASN A 24 -15.91 -20.58 4.83
C ASN A 24 -15.29 -19.93 6.09
N ASP A 25 -14.45 -20.65 6.83
CA ASP A 25 -13.71 -20.10 8.00
C ASP A 25 -12.29 -19.62 7.61
N MET A 26 -12.14 -18.94 6.46
CA MET A 26 -10.86 -18.38 6.02
C MET A 26 -10.68 -16.99 6.63
N ILE A 27 -9.64 -16.80 7.43
CA ILE A 27 -9.23 -15.50 7.95
C ILE A 27 -8.24 -14.89 6.96
N TYR A 28 -8.67 -13.83 6.24
CA TYR A 28 -7.85 -13.17 5.23
C TYR A 28 -7.12 -11.95 5.82
N LEU A 29 -5.82 -12.08 6.01
CA LEU A 29 -4.94 -11.08 6.61
C LEU A 29 -3.81 -10.65 5.65
N ASP A 30 -4.07 -10.66 4.35
CA ASP A 30 -3.15 -10.17 3.31
C ASP A 30 -3.75 -9.01 2.50
N ASN A 31 -4.44 -8.10 3.18
CA ASN A 31 -5.11 -6.95 2.55
C ASN A 31 -4.13 -5.94 1.92
N SER A 32 -2.85 -5.96 2.28
CA SER A 32 -1.81 -5.18 1.59
C SER A 32 -1.45 -5.75 0.22
N ALA A 33 -1.68 -7.04 -0.05
CA ALA A 33 -1.53 -7.60 -1.38
C ALA A 33 -2.71 -7.23 -2.28
N THR A 34 -3.93 -7.45 -1.81
CA THR A 34 -5.18 -7.00 -2.45
C THR A 34 -6.31 -7.07 -1.44
N THR A 35 -7.36 -6.28 -1.62
CA THR A 35 -8.55 -6.34 -0.77
C THR A 35 -9.74 -6.95 -1.53
N ARG A 36 -10.67 -7.55 -0.78
CA ARG A 36 -11.98 -7.92 -1.32
C ARG A 36 -12.74 -6.64 -1.69
N PRO A 37 -13.29 -6.50 -2.91
CA PRO A 37 -14.15 -5.37 -3.24
C PRO A 37 -15.41 -5.32 -2.35
N PHE A 38 -15.91 -4.12 -2.06
CA PHE A 38 -17.23 -3.97 -1.46
C PHE A 38 -18.32 -4.45 -2.41
N ASP A 39 -19.42 -4.94 -1.88
CA ASP A 39 -20.55 -5.42 -2.69
C ASP A 39 -21.15 -4.27 -3.53
N GLU A 40 -21.15 -3.04 -3.01
CA GLU A 40 -21.53 -1.82 -3.74
C GLU A 40 -20.62 -1.58 -4.97
N VAL A 41 -19.32 -1.83 -4.86
CA VAL A 41 -18.36 -1.72 -5.97
C VAL A 41 -18.73 -2.68 -7.09
N ILE A 42 -19.03 -3.95 -6.74
CA ILE A 42 -19.41 -4.99 -7.68
C ILE A 42 -20.74 -4.60 -8.38
N ALA A 43 -21.72 -4.12 -7.62
CA ALA A 43 -23.01 -3.70 -8.14
C ALA A 43 -22.89 -2.53 -9.13
N ARG A 44 -22.08 -1.51 -8.81
CA ARG A 44 -21.85 -0.34 -9.69
C ARG A 44 -21.14 -0.74 -10.99
N MET A 45 -20.14 -1.60 -10.91
CA MET A 45 -19.45 -2.12 -12.12
C MET A 45 -20.42 -2.90 -13.01
N SER A 46 -21.22 -3.81 -12.43
CA SER A 46 -22.19 -4.61 -13.16
C SER A 46 -23.26 -3.74 -13.82
N ALA A 47 -23.78 -2.74 -13.11
CA ALA A 47 -24.74 -1.79 -13.65
C ALA A 47 -24.17 -0.96 -14.83
N CYS A 48 -22.89 -0.53 -14.70
CA CYS A 48 -22.22 0.16 -15.80
C CYS A 48 -22.07 -0.74 -17.03
N MET A 49 -21.61 -1.97 -16.87
CA MET A 49 -21.41 -2.92 -17.98
C MET A 49 -22.73 -3.32 -18.68
N SER A 50 -23.84 -3.38 -17.96
CA SER A 50 -25.12 -3.82 -18.51
C SER A 50 -25.95 -2.67 -19.09
N GLY A 51 -25.95 -1.49 -18.47
CA GLY A 51 -26.85 -0.39 -18.81
C GLY A 51 -26.17 0.92 -19.23
N GLN A 52 -24.89 1.11 -18.93
CA GLN A 52 -24.15 2.35 -19.17
C GLN A 52 -22.83 2.10 -19.94
N TYR A 53 -22.81 1.11 -20.81
CA TYR A 53 -21.64 0.65 -21.58
C TYR A 53 -21.14 1.63 -22.65
N PHE A 54 -21.67 2.84 -22.71
CA PHE A 54 -21.35 3.83 -23.72
C PHE A 54 -19.94 4.38 -23.53
N ASN A 55 -19.27 4.66 -24.66
CA ASN A 55 -17.98 5.30 -24.64
C ASN A 55 -18.13 6.75 -24.16
N ALA A 56 -17.52 7.09 -23.02
CA ALA A 56 -17.60 8.43 -22.42
C ALA A 56 -17.12 9.57 -23.34
N SER A 57 -16.30 9.27 -24.36
CA SER A 57 -15.81 10.28 -25.31
C SER A 57 -16.79 10.57 -26.47
N ALA A 58 -17.95 9.90 -26.52
CA ALA A 58 -18.91 10.10 -27.59
C ALA A 58 -19.86 11.28 -27.33
N ALA A 59 -20.34 11.93 -28.40
CA ALA A 59 -21.12 13.16 -28.27
C ALA A 59 -22.63 12.99 -28.09
N TYR A 60 -23.12 11.75 -27.85
CA TYR A 60 -24.53 11.51 -27.61
C TYR A 60 -24.89 11.43 -26.13
N ARG A 61 -26.13 11.76 -25.79
CA ARG A 61 -26.60 11.94 -24.43
C ARG A 61 -26.24 10.82 -23.44
N PRO A 62 -26.41 9.51 -23.77
CA PRO A 62 -26.02 8.43 -22.84
C PRO A 62 -24.51 8.41 -22.52
N ALA A 63 -23.64 8.75 -23.47
CA ALA A 63 -22.20 8.83 -23.24
C ALA A 63 -21.82 10.02 -22.34
N MET A 64 -22.47 11.17 -22.53
CA MET A 64 -22.27 12.35 -21.68
C MET A 64 -22.66 12.07 -20.22
N GLU A 65 -23.63 11.18 -19.97
CA GLU A 65 -24.05 10.79 -18.63
C GLU A 65 -22.97 9.90 -17.96
N VAL A 66 -22.34 9.02 -18.74
CA VAL A 66 -21.17 8.24 -18.27
C VAL A 66 -19.99 9.16 -17.98
N GLU A 67 -19.69 10.14 -18.84
CA GLU A 67 -18.64 11.12 -18.63
C GLU A 67 -18.82 11.88 -17.33
N LYS A 68 -20.03 12.36 -17.04
CA LYS A 68 -20.33 13.03 -15.75
C LYS A 68 -20.05 12.15 -14.52
N GLN A 69 -20.33 10.85 -14.61
CA GLN A 69 -20.03 9.93 -13.51
C GLN A 69 -18.51 9.71 -13.35
N VAL A 70 -17.77 9.65 -14.46
CA VAL A 70 -16.30 9.61 -14.47
C VAL A 70 -15.73 10.86 -13.81
N ASP A 71 -16.25 12.05 -14.15
CA ASP A 71 -15.83 13.32 -13.56
C ASP A 71 -16.22 13.44 -12.08
N ALA A 72 -17.34 12.85 -11.66
CA ALA A 72 -17.70 12.77 -10.25
C ALA A 72 -16.70 11.93 -9.46
N CYS A 73 -16.17 10.84 -10.04
CA CYS A 73 -15.09 10.06 -9.43
C CYS A 73 -13.80 10.88 -9.30
N ARG A 74 -13.43 11.65 -10.34
CA ARG A 74 -12.28 12.59 -10.26
C ARG A 74 -12.44 13.57 -9.11
N ALA A 75 -13.63 14.16 -8.98
CA ALA A 75 -13.93 15.11 -7.93
C ALA A 75 -13.84 14.47 -6.53
N ALA A 76 -14.33 13.24 -6.37
CA ALA A 76 -14.24 12.52 -5.10
C ALA A 76 -12.79 12.24 -4.70
N ILE A 77 -11.95 11.72 -5.61
CA ILE A 77 -10.53 11.49 -5.34
C ILE A 77 -9.80 12.80 -5.02
N ALA A 78 -10.04 13.85 -5.80
CA ALA A 78 -9.42 15.15 -5.61
C ALA A 78 -9.78 15.76 -4.23
N ALA A 79 -11.04 15.64 -3.81
CA ALA A 79 -11.50 16.11 -2.49
C ALA A 79 -10.75 15.43 -1.34
N GLU A 80 -10.53 14.11 -1.42
CA GLU A 80 -9.81 13.34 -0.40
C GLU A 80 -8.34 13.77 -0.26
N LEU A 81 -7.73 14.24 -1.34
CA LEU A 81 -6.32 14.64 -1.38
C LEU A 81 -6.10 16.15 -1.30
N GLY A 82 -7.17 16.96 -1.20
CA GLY A 82 -7.06 18.41 -1.27
C GLY A 82 -6.45 18.90 -2.58
N ALA A 83 -6.81 18.24 -3.69
CA ALA A 83 -6.34 18.52 -5.04
C ALA A 83 -7.47 19.07 -5.92
N GLN A 84 -7.16 19.39 -7.19
CA GLN A 84 -8.16 19.78 -8.17
C GLN A 84 -8.61 18.56 -9.00
N PRO A 85 -9.91 18.40 -9.33
CA PRO A 85 -10.39 17.27 -10.13
C PRO A 85 -9.65 17.12 -11.45
N GLY A 86 -9.32 18.26 -12.11
CA GLY A 86 -8.54 18.26 -13.34
C GLY A 86 -7.11 17.72 -13.23
N GLY A 87 -6.59 17.50 -12.02
CA GLY A 87 -5.29 16.88 -11.80
C GLY A 87 -5.35 15.35 -11.70
N VAL A 88 -6.53 14.75 -11.60
CA VAL A 88 -6.67 13.28 -11.50
C VAL A 88 -6.56 12.66 -12.90
N ILE A 89 -5.62 11.79 -13.12
CA ILE A 89 -5.37 11.03 -14.34
C ILE A 89 -5.59 9.55 -14.03
N PHE A 90 -6.58 8.91 -14.60
CA PHE A 90 -6.84 7.49 -14.41
C PHE A 90 -5.79 6.63 -15.09
N THR A 91 -5.37 5.59 -14.41
CA THR A 91 -4.35 4.61 -14.83
C THR A 91 -4.87 3.19 -14.58
N SER A 92 -4.17 2.19 -15.08
CA SER A 92 -4.49 0.77 -14.79
C SER A 92 -4.16 0.32 -13.36
N GLY A 93 -3.54 1.19 -12.55
CA GLY A 93 -3.15 0.90 -11.17
C GLY A 93 -1.98 1.75 -10.70
N GLY A 94 -1.51 1.50 -9.47
CA GLY A 94 -0.38 2.21 -8.89
C GLY A 94 0.89 2.11 -9.73
N THR A 95 1.19 0.94 -10.26
CA THR A 95 2.40 0.75 -11.10
C THR A 95 2.44 1.67 -12.31
N GLU A 96 1.33 1.83 -13.03
CA GLU A 96 1.26 2.78 -14.15
C GLU A 96 1.35 4.22 -13.66
N ALA A 97 0.71 4.54 -12.54
CA ALA A 97 0.75 5.87 -11.93
C ALA A 97 2.18 6.28 -11.53
N ASP A 98 2.94 5.38 -10.86
CA ASP A 98 4.33 5.61 -10.48
C ASP A 98 5.24 5.79 -11.71
N ASN A 99 5.07 4.95 -12.72
CA ASN A 99 5.81 5.08 -13.98
C ASN A 99 5.51 6.42 -14.66
N LEU A 100 4.24 6.82 -14.73
CA LEU A 100 3.84 8.10 -15.33
C LEU A 100 4.43 9.29 -14.55
N ALA A 101 4.42 9.23 -13.21
CA ALA A 101 5.00 10.27 -12.37
C ALA A 101 6.50 10.43 -12.61
N ILE A 102 7.25 9.33 -12.55
CA ILE A 102 8.71 9.33 -12.56
C ILE A 102 9.26 9.48 -13.98
N LEU A 103 8.88 8.59 -14.91
CA LEU A 103 9.34 8.67 -16.30
C LEU A 103 8.74 9.87 -17.02
N GLY A 104 7.45 10.19 -16.76
CA GLY A 104 6.82 11.38 -17.30
C GLY A 104 7.55 12.66 -16.88
N THR A 105 8.11 12.69 -15.66
CA THR A 105 9.00 13.77 -15.22
C THR A 105 10.34 13.71 -15.96
N ALA A 106 11.03 12.58 -15.95
CA ALA A 106 12.36 12.44 -16.56
C ALA A 106 12.38 12.87 -18.03
N MET A 107 11.36 12.47 -18.79
CA MET A 107 11.26 12.81 -20.23
C MET A 107 10.96 14.28 -20.52
N THR A 108 10.66 15.10 -19.51
CA THR A 108 10.50 16.57 -19.67
C THR A 108 11.74 17.35 -19.28
N LEU A 109 12.75 16.69 -18.74
CA LEU A 109 13.98 17.34 -18.26
C LEU A 109 15.02 17.44 -19.38
N HIS A 110 15.82 18.50 -19.30
CA HIS A 110 16.97 18.76 -20.16
C HIS A 110 18.16 19.14 -19.26
N GLY A 111 19.34 18.65 -19.58
CA GLY A 111 20.57 18.95 -18.83
C GLY A 111 20.81 18.00 -17.64
N GLN A 112 21.67 18.45 -16.74
CA GLN A 112 22.04 17.67 -15.56
C GLN A 112 20.95 17.77 -14.51
N ALA A 113 20.41 16.60 -14.09
CA ALA A 113 19.44 16.47 -13.02
C ALA A 113 19.63 15.13 -12.31
N ASN A 114 19.23 15.05 -11.05
CA ASN A 114 19.20 13.80 -10.31
C ASN A 114 17.81 13.55 -9.72
N PHE A 115 17.59 12.29 -9.34
CA PHE A 115 16.37 11.78 -8.71
C PHE A 115 16.73 11.21 -7.35
N ALA A 116 16.06 11.63 -6.29
CA ALA A 116 16.24 11.12 -4.94
C ALA A 116 15.05 10.23 -4.56
N VAL A 117 15.30 8.96 -4.18
CA VAL A 117 14.26 7.94 -4.01
C VAL A 117 14.49 7.17 -2.72
N SER A 118 13.45 6.91 -1.95
CA SER A 118 13.61 6.22 -0.67
C SER A 118 14.11 4.77 -0.84
N ALA A 119 14.85 4.27 0.16
CA ALA A 119 15.39 2.90 0.17
C ALA A 119 14.32 1.80 0.28
N ILE A 120 13.06 2.17 0.56
CA ILE A 120 11.97 1.23 0.86
C ILE A 120 10.86 1.22 -0.18
N GLU A 121 11.11 1.72 -1.38
CA GLU A 121 10.10 1.83 -2.43
C GLU A 121 9.58 0.46 -2.91
N HIS A 122 8.31 0.50 -3.34
CA HIS A 122 7.73 -0.62 -4.08
C HIS A 122 8.50 -0.89 -5.39
N PRO A 123 8.58 -2.15 -5.87
CA PRO A 123 9.22 -2.46 -7.16
C PRO A 123 8.75 -1.59 -8.34
N ALA A 124 7.51 -1.10 -8.34
CA ALA A 124 7.01 -0.18 -9.37
C ALA A 124 7.84 1.11 -9.45
N VAL A 125 8.27 1.65 -8.31
CA VAL A 125 9.17 2.82 -8.24
C VAL A 125 10.62 2.38 -8.45
N ALA A 126 11.10 1.37 -7.73
CA ALA A 126 12.49 0.93 -7.77
C ALA A 126 12.95 0.50 -9.18
N GLU A 127 12.13 -0.23 -9.92
CA GLU A 127 12.46 -0.61 -11.30
C GLU A 127 12.33 0.57 -12.28
N THR A 128 11.40 1.50 -12.01
CA THR A 128 11.24 2.70 -12.82
C THR A 128 12.45 3.62 -12.70
N VAL A 129 13.01 3.81 -11.51
CA VAL A 129 14.22 4.64 -11.35
C VAL A 129 15.45 4.02 -11.99
N ARG A 130 15.57 2.69 -12.04
CA ARG A 130 16.61 2.01 -12.84
C ARG A 130 16.48 2.31 -14.32
N ARG A 131 15.26 2.56 -14.79
CA ARG A 131 15.03 2.99 -16.18
C ARG A 131 15.45 4.46 -16.36
N VAL A 132 15.25 5.30 -15.35
CA VAL A 132 15.72 6.69 -15.34
C VAL A 132 17.26 6.75 -15.40
N GLU A 133 17.96 5.88 -14.66
CA GLU A 133 19.44 5.75 -14.76
C GLU A 133 19.90 5.41 -16.20
N ARG A 134 19.19 4.50 -16.89
CA ARG A 134 19.49 4.16 -18.28
C ARG A 134 19.23 5.32 -19.25
N LEU A 135 18.41 6.29 -18.87
CA LEU A 135 18.23 7.54 -19.61
C LEU A 135 19.34 8.57 -19.35
N GLY A 136 20.31 8.25 -18.47
CA GLY A 136 21.48 9.06 -18.17
C GLY A 136 21.34 9.99 -16.96
N PHE A 137 20.27 9.87 -16.16
CA PHE A 137 20.09 10.62 -14.92
C PHE A 137 20.72 9.90 -13.74
N GLU A 138 21.30 10.66 -12.82
CA GLU A 138 21.77 10.13 -11.55
C GLU A 138 20.58 9.81 -10.64
N VAL A 139 20.59 8.63 -9.98
CA VAL A 139 19.61 8.25 -8.96
C VAL A 139 20.32 8.11 -7.61
N ARG A 140 19.81 8.80 -6.61
CA ARG A 140 20.32 8.81 -5.24
C ARG A 140 19.32 8.16 -4.30
N VAL A 141 19.79 7.30 -3.41
CA VAL A 141 18.95 6.58 -2.46
C VAL A 141 18.89 7.35 -1.15
N LEU A 142 17.68 7.67 -0.71
CA LEU A 142 17.40 8.31 0.58
C LEU A 142 17.39 7.25 1.68
N PRO A 143 18.23 7.37 2.71
CA PRO A 143 18.35 6.40 3.78
C PRO A 143 17.14 6.40 4.73
N ILE A 144 17.00 5.30 5.46
CA ILE A 144 15.99 5.08 6.48
C ILE A 144 16.64 4.66 7.80
N ASP A 145 15.91 4.84 8.89
CA ASP A 145 16.27 4.33 10.22
C ASP A 145 15.91 2.83 10.40
N ALA A 146 16.25 2.27 11.57
CA ALA A 146 15.94 0.88 11.92
C ALA A 146 14.44 0.58 12.03
N ARG A 147 13.57 1.60 12.10
CA ARG A 147 12.11 1.47 12.08
C ARG A 147 11.53 1.54 10.67
N GLY A 148 12.38 1.72 9.65
CA GLY A 148 11.95 1.86 8.26
C GLY A 148 11.35 3.23 7.94
N ILE A 149 11.74 4.26 8.68
CA ILE A 149 11.32 5.66 8.48
C ILE A 149 12.50 6.43 7.88
N LEU A 150 12.23 7.37 6.97
CA LEU A 150 13.25 8.21 6.38
C LEU A 150 14.09 8.94 7.46
N ASP A 151 15.40 8.81 7.37
CA ASP A 151 16.36 9.61 8.11
C ASP A 151 16.51 10.97 7.42
N LEU A 152 15.72 11.95 7.87
CA LEU A 152 15.69 13.27 7.24
C LEU A 152 17.01 14.04 7.37
N GLU A 153 17.79 13.80 8.43
CA GLU A 153 19.10 14.42 8.60
C GLU A 153 20.08 13.90 7.56
N ALA A 154 20.15 12.59 7.39
CA ALA A 154 20.98 11.99 6.35
C ALA A 154 20.48 12.33 4.92
N CYS A 155 19.17 12.45 4.70
CA CYS A 155 18.59 12.89 3.43
C CYS A 155 19.04 14.31 3.03
N GLU A 156 19.28 15.19 4.00
CA GLU A 156 19.69 16.59 3.73
C GLU A 156 21.01 16.71 2.95
N GLY A 157 21.94 15.80 3.17
CA GLY A 157 23.21 15.72 2.44
C GLY A 157 23.11 15.12 1.04
N ILE A 158 21.97 14.48 0.71
CA ILE A 158 21.78 13.77 -0.56
C ILE A 158 20.99 14.61 -1.56
N ILE A 159 20.06 15.43 -1.10
CA ILE A 159 19.22 16.31 -1.91
C ILE A 159 19.95 17.62 -2.15
N ASP A 160 20.04 18.06 -3.40
CA ASP A 160 20.73 19.29 -3.81
C ASP A 160 19.89 20.12 -4.80
N GLU A 161 20.48 21.21 -5.32
CA GLU A 161 19.85 22.11 -6.30
C GLU A 161 19.58 21.49 -7.67
N HIS A 162 20.18 20.34 -7.98
CA HIS A 162 19.98 19.58 -9.21
C HIS A 162 18.93 18.46 -9.05
N THR A 163 18.42 18.25 -7.84
CA THR A 163 17.41 17.23 -7.59
C THR A 163 16.07 17.64 -8.22
N ALA A 164 15.72 17.01 -9.33
CA ALA A 164 14.51 17.32 -10.09
C ALA A 164 13.26 16.64 -9.53
N LEU A 165 13.42 15.46 -8.93
CA LEU A 165 12.32 14.71 -8.32
C LEU A 165 12.79 14.01 -7.06
N VAL A 166 11.96 14.10 -6.02
CA VAL A 166 12.04 13.27 -4.82
C VAL A 166 10.85 12.34 -4.78
N SER A 167 11.08 11.02 -4.57
CA SER A 167 10.02 10.02 -4.46
C SER A 167 10.12 9.26 -3.15
N CYS A 168 8.97 9.14 -2.46
CA CYS A 168 8.86 8.35 -1.26
C CYS A 168 7.44 7.76 -1.14
N MET A 169 7.31 6.49 -0.78
CA MET A 169 5.99 5.95 -0.44
C MET A 169 5.42 6.58 0.83
N GLN A 170 4.10 6.75 0.90
CA GLN A 170 3.45 7.29 2.11
C GLN A 170 3.49 6.29 3.26
N VAL A 171 3.25 5.02 2.96
CA VAL A 171 3.20 3.91 3.93
C VAL A 171 3.95 2.72 3.36
N SER A 172 4.89 2.18 4.13
CA SER A 172 5.58 0.96 3.75
C SER A 172 4.60 -0.22 3.63
N ASN A 173 4.55 -0.83 2.46
CA ASN A 173 3.72 -2.01 2.20
C ASN A 173 4.21 -3.25 2.95
N GLU A 174 5.42 -3.23 3.50
CA GLU A 174 6.01 -4.35 4.24
C GLU A 174 5.90 -4.17 5.75
N THR A 175 6.19 -2.98 6.28
CA THR A 175 6.28 -2.72 7.73
C THR A 175 5.11 -1.91 8.29
N GLY A 176 4.41 -1.18 7.43
CA GLY A 176 3.38 -0.23 7.86
C GLY A 176 3.95 1.08 8.41
N ALA A 177 5.25 1.35 8.26
CA ALA A 177 5.85 2.63 8.63
C ALA A 177 5.29 3.76 7.78
N VAL A 178 4.76 4.80 8.43
CA VAL A 178 4.28 6.03 7.79
C VAL A 178 5.45 6.98 7.61
N GLN A 179 5.67 7.45 6.40
CA GLN A 179 6.82 8.28 6.06
C GLN A 179 6.55 9.77 6.32
N PRO A 180 7.56 10.53 6.72
CA PRO A 180 7.46 11.97 7.00
C PRO A 180 7.48 12.79 5.69
N VAL A 181 6.52 12.51 4.77
CA VAL A 181 6.53 13.08 3.40
C VAL A 181 6.40 14.60 3.37
N ALA A 182 5.74 15.21 4.36
CA ALA A 182 5.64 16.66 4.46
C ALA A 182 6.99 17.30 4.80
N GLN A 183 7.74 16.70 5.74
CA GLN A 183 9.06 17.15 6.13
C GLN A 183 10.07 16.92 5.00
N LEU A 184 9.99 15.78 4.31
CA LEU A 184 10.80 15.50 3.12
C LEU A 184 10.52 16.54 2.01
N SER A 185 9.27 16.87 1.76
CA SER A 185 8.88 17.90 0.80
C SER A 185 9.46 19.26 1.16
N ALA A 186 9.36 19.67 2.44
CA ALA A 186 9.90 20.93 2.91
C ALA A 186 11.44 20.96 2.78
N LEU A 187 12.13 19.85 3.13
CA LEU A 187 13.56 19.70 2.96
C LEU A 187 13.97 19.84 1.49
N ALA A 188 13.33 19.09 0.60
CA ALA A 188 13.66 19.10 -0.82
C ALA A 188 13.47 20.49 -1.45
N ARG A 189 12.41 21.20 -1.07
CA ARG A 189 12.16 22.56 -1.59
C ARG A 189 13.13 23.63 -1.04
N ARG A 190 13.70 23.42 0.14
CA ARG A 190 14.79 24.30 0.61
C ARG A 190 16.05 24.16 -0.25
N LYS A 191 16.31 22.96 -0.78
CA LYS A 191 17.47 22.68 -1.66
C LYS A 191 17.20 23.09 -3.10
N ASN A 192 16.01 22.75 -3.61
CA ASN A 192 15.55 23.12 -4.94
C ASN A 192 14.07 23.51 -4.92
N PRO A 193 13.70 24.80 -5.01
CA PRO A 193 12.28 25.23 -5.05
C PRO A 193 11.48 24.64 -6.21
N ALA A 194 12.14 24.23 -7.31
CA ALA A 194 11.51 23.62 -8.48
C ALA A 194 11.40 22.09 -8.41
N VAL A 195 11.88 21.45 -7.33
CA VAL A 195 11.81 20.00 -7.15
C VAL A 195 10.37 19.50 -7.22
N ARG A 196 10.16 18.39 -7.89
CA ARG A 196 8.89 17.68 -7.88
C ARG A 196 8.88 16.64 -6.77
N VAL A 197 7.81 16.61 -5.97
CA VAL A 197 7.66 15.65 -4.88
C VAL A 197 6.58 14.65 -5.27
N HIS A 198 7.00 13.41 -5.49
CA HIS A 198 6.14 12.27 -5.77
C HIS A 198 5.95 11.42 -4.50
N VAL A 199 4.70 10.99 -4.27
CA VAL A 199 4.35 10.07 -3.20
C VAL A 199 3.61 8.88 -3.78
N ASP A 200 4.20 7.68 -3.61
CA ASP A 200 3.43 6.43 -3.76
C ASP A 200 2.47 6.29 -2.58
N GLY A 201 1.22 6.64 -2.82
CA GLY A 201 0.14 6.60 -1.84
C GLY A 201 -0.66 5.31 -1.84
N VAL A 202 -0.26 4.29 -2.58
CA VAL A 202 -1.01 3.04 -2.78
C VAL A 202 -1.43 2.37 -1.47
N GLN A 203 -0.58 2.38 -0.45
CA GLN A 203 -0.94 1.86 0.88
C GLN A 203 -1.52 2.93 1.81
N GLY A 204 -1.26 4.21 1.54
CA GLY A 204 -1.70 5.32 2.39
C GLY A 204 -3.09 5.86 2.06
N PHE A 205 -3.47 5.87 0.78
CA PHE A 205 -4.73 6.45 0.32
C PHE A 205 -5.94 5.90 1.07
N MET A 206 -6.79 6.79 1.60
CA MET A 206 -7.97 6.50 2.43
C MET A 206 -7.70 5.81 3.79
N ARG A 207 -6.42 5.62 4.19
CA ARG A 207 -6.02 4.97 5.45
C ARG A 207 -5.18 5.85 6.35
N VAL A 208 -4.36 6.70 5.76
CA VAL A 208 -3.53 7.67 6.47
C VAL A 208 -3.83 9.05 5.88
N PRO A 209 -4.11 10.07 6.70
CA PRO A 209 -4.44 11.39 6.21
C PRO A 209 -3.41 11.95 5.25
N MET A 210 -3.88 12.50 4.13
CA MET A 210 -3.06 13.16 3.12
C MET A 210 -3.78 14.42 2.62
N HIS A 211 -3.01 15.50 2.46
CA HIS A 211 -3.48 16.72 1.81
C HIS A 211 -2.33 17.30 0.98
N MET A 212 -2.35 17.03 -0.33
CA MET A 212 -1.24 17.36 -1.23
C MET A 212 -0.78 18.82 -1.13
N GLY A 213 -1.72 19.77 -1.13
CA GLY A 213 -1.40 21.20 -1.05
C GLY A 213 -0.68 21.59 0.24
N ARG A 214 -1.19 21.15 1.40
CA ARG A 214 -0.61 21.50 2.71
C ARG A 214 0.73 20.82 2.97
N GLN A 215 0.91 19.61 2.43
CA GLN A 215 2.13 18.83 2.60
C GLN A 215 3.15 19.04 1.48
N GLY A 216 2.81 19.89 0.49
CA GLY A 216 3.71 20.25 -0.61
C GLY A 216 3.95 19.12 -1.62
N ILE A 217 3.01 18.17 -1.74
CA ILE A 217 3.11 17.04 -2.66
C ILE A 217 2.61 17.45 -4.04
N ASP A 218 3.35 17.07 -5.09
CA ASP A 218 3.06 17.44 -6.47
C ASP A 218 2.42 16.31 -7.26
N LEU A 219 2.82 15.06 -6.97
CA LEU A 219 2.40 13.85 -7.66
C LEU A 219 2.03 12.79 -6.61
N TYR A 220 0.84 12.19 -6.74
CA TYR A 220 0.38 11.17 -5.80
C TYR A 220 -0.24 9.99 -6.54
N SER A 221 0.34 8.80 -6.37
CA SER A 221 -0.13 7.56 -6.98
C SER A 221 -1.09 6.81 -6.06
N LEU A 222 -2.15 6.23 -6.63
CA LEU A 222 -3.10 5.39 -5.89
C LEU A 222 -3.58 4.19 -6.71
N SER A 223 -4.14 3.17 -6.02
CA SER A 223 -4.66 1.95 -6.65
C SER A 223 -5.97 1.50 -6.01
N GLY A 224 -6.98 1.21 -6.83
CA GLY A 224 -8.32 0.85 -6.36
C GLY A 224 -8.37 -0.42 -5.52
N HIS A 225 -7.64 -1.46 -5.93
CA HIS A 225 -7.70 -2.76 -5.25
C HIS A 225 -7.09 -2.77 -3.84
N LYS A 226 -6.48 -1.70 -3.39
CA LYS A 226 -5.98 -1.57 -2.00
C LYS A 226 -7.03 -0.99 -1.06
N ILE A 227 -8.06 -0.35 -1.58
CA ILE A 227 -9.14 0.31 -0.82
C ILE A 227 -10.51 -0.34 -1.04
N HIS A 228 -10.55 -1.64 -1.18
CA HIS A 228 -11.77 -2.41 -1.47
C HIS A 228 -12.46 -2.06 -2.79
N GLY A 229 -11.70 -1.50 -3.73
CA GLY A 229 -12.08 -1.25 -5.11
C GLY A 229 -11.64 -2.37 -6.07
N PRO A 230 -11.89 -2.21 -7.38
CA PRO A 230 -11.52 -3.21 -8.37
C PRO A 230 -10.01 -3.20 -8.65
N LYS A 231 -9.51 -4.33 -9.16
CA LYS A 231 -8.21 -4.42 -9.82
C LYS A 231 -8.28 -3.75 -11.19
N GLY A 232 -7.12 -3.39 -11.75
CA GLY A 232 -7.05 -2.82 -13.10
C GLY A 232 -7.35 -1.31 -13.16
N ILE A 233 -7.53 -0.64 -12.03
CA ILE A 233 -7.74 0.80 -11.95
C ILE A 233 -6.90 1.44 -10.84
N GLY A 234 -6.38 2.63 -11.11
CA GLY A 234 -5.72 3.53 -10.19
C GLY A 234 -5.75 4.94 -10.73
N ALA A 235 -5.00 5.84 -10.13
CA ALA A 235 -4.84 7.18 -10.63
C ALA A 235 -3.48 7.77 -10.24
N LEU A 236 -2.97 8.66 -11.08
CA LEU A 236 -1.98 9.66 -10.71
C LEU A 236 -2.70 10.99 -10.48
N VAL A 237 -2.53 11.57 -9.29
CA VAL A 237 -3.03 12.92 -9.02
C VAL A 237 -1.88 13.91 -9.16
N VAL A 238 -2.03 14.87 -10.05
CA VAL A 238 -1.04 15.90 -10.41
C VAL A 238 -1.51 17.24 -9.86
N ARG A 239 -0.69 17.88 -9.04
CA ARG A 239 -1.00 19.19 -8.49
C ARG A 239 -0.52 20.31 -9.43
N GLY A 240 -1.38 21.29 -9.67
CA GLY A 240 -1.05 22.43 -10.51
C GLY A 240 -0.90 22.08 -12.01
N ASN A 241 -0.09 22.86 -12.70
CA ASN A 241 0.13 22.72 -14.14
C ASN A 241 1.47 22.03 -14.46
N LEU A 242 1.83 21.00 -13.69
CA LEU A 242 3.06 20.25 -13.96
C LEU A 242 2.99 19.54 -15.31
N ARG A 243 4.03 19.70 -16.10
CA ARG A 243 4.18 18.99 -17.38
C ARG A 243 4.76 17.61 -17.13
N LEU A 244 4.09 16.60 -17.65
CA LEU A 244 4.56 15.24 -17.73
C LEU A 244 4.57 14.77 -19.17
N ALA A 245 5.52 13.96 -19.56
CA ALA A 245 5.50 13.30 -20.85
C ALA A 245 4.58 12.07 -20.78
N ALA A 246 3.69 11.94 -21.77
CA ALA A 246 2.81 10.79 -21.89
C ALA A 246 3.62 9.50 -22.08
N GLN A 247 3.21 8.44 -21.36
CA GLN A 247 3.79 7.09 -21.54
C GLN A 247 2.96 6.26 -22.54
N MET A 248 1.66 6.56 -22.66
CA MET A 248 0.74 5.89 -23.57
C MET A 248 0.09 6.94 -24.48
N THR A 249 0.53 6.99 -25.72
CA THR A 249 0.03 7.92 -26.73
C THR A 249 -1.14 7.31 -27.51
N GLY A 250 -2.01 8.14 -28.11
CA GLY A 250 -3.17 7.68 -28.89
C GLY A 250 -4.24 8.74 -29.02
N GLY A 251 -5.48 8.43 -28.66
CA GLY A 251 -6.69 9.25 -28.87
C GLY A 251 -6.86 10.47 -27.96
N GLY A 252 -5.88 10.82 -27.15
CA GLY A 252 -5.89 12.05 -26.35
C GLY A 252 -6.69 11.98 -25.03
N GLN A 253 -7.18 10.81 -24.63
CA GLN A 253 -7.86 10.63 -23.34
C GLN A 253 -6.93 11.04 -22.18
N GLU A 254 -7.51 11.28 -20.99
CA GLU A 254 -6.78 11.73 -19.81
C GLU A 254 -5.86 12.93 -20.13
N LYS A 255 -6.37 13.90 -20.87
CA LYS A 255 -5.65 15.11 -21.31
C LYS A 255 -4.38 14.83 -22.13
N GLY A 256 -4.37 13.72 -22.84
CA GLY A 256 -3.23 13.27 -23.64
C GLY A 256 -2.12 12.60 -22.84
N LEU A 257 -2.23 12.50 -21.53
CA LEU A 257 -1.23 11.86 -20.66
C LEU A 257 -1.37 10.34 -20.65
N ARG A 258 -2.60 9.83 -20.81
CA ARG A 258 -2.88 8.41 -20.83
C ARG A 258 -4.00 8.10 -21.83
N SER A 259 -3.64 7.79 -23.03
CA SER A 259 -4.60 7.48 -24.10
C SER A 259 -5.16 6.05 -23.97
N GLY A 260 -6.29 5.81 -24.60
CA GLY A 260 -7.04 4.55 -24.60
C GLY A 260 -8.47 4.76 -24.13
N THR A 261 -9.38 3.92 -24.58
CA THR A 261 -10.80 3.99 -24.20
C THR A 261 -10.95 4.01 -22.69
N THR A 262 -11.74 4.96 -22.19
CA THR A 262 -12.00 5.12 -20.76
C THR A 262 -12.67 3.87 -20.20
N ASP A 263 -12.06 3.27 -19.18
CA ASP A 263 -12.61 2.12 -18.45
C ASP A 263 -13.68 2.58 -17.44
N SER A 264 -14.84 2.98 -17.97
CA SER A 264 -15.94 3.49 -17.15
C SER A 264 -16.36 2.51 -16.05
N PRO A 265 -16.52 1.17 -16.27
CA PRO A 265 -16.87 0.25 -15.22
C PRO A 265 -15.88 0.24 -14.05
N ALA A 266 -14.58 0.20 -14.33
CA ALA A 266 -13.57 0.20 -13.28
C ALA A 266 -13.49 1.54 -12.54
N ILE A 267 -13.66 2.68 -13.25
CA ILE A 267 -13.70 4.01 -12.66
C ILE A 267 -14.92 4.16 -11.73
N LEU A 268 -16.08 3.72 -12.14
CA LEU A 268 -17.30 3.76 -11.31
C LEU A 268 -17.17 2.81 -10.10
N GLY A 269 -16.48 1.69 -10.27
CA GLY A 269 -16.11 0.82 -9.16
C GLY A 269 -15.16 1.51 -8.17
N LEU A 270 -14.17 2.25 -8.66
CA LEU A 270 -13.26 3.04 -7.84
C LEU A 270 -14.00 4.15 -7.08
N ASP A 271 -14.95 4.86 -7.74
CA ASP A 271 -15.81 5.85 -7.07
C ASP A 271 -16.61 5.20 -5.92
N GLY A 272 -17.18 4.02 -6.15
CA GLY A 272 -17.85 3.26 -5.11
C GLY A 272 -16.94 2.98 -3.91
N ALA A 273 -15.71 2.54 -4.17
CA ALA A 273 -14.74 2.26 -3.12
C ALA A 273 -14.34 3.52 -2.33
N VAL A 274 -14.05 4.64 -3.02
CA VAL A 274 -13.71 5.92 -2.38
C VAL A 274 -14.84 6.39 -1.47
N ARG A 275 -16.09 6.36 -1.94
CA ARG A 275 -17.27 6.74 -1.13
C ARG A 275 -17.48 5.84 0.07
N GLN A 276 -17.35 4.53 -0.10
CA GLN A 276 -17.49 3.57 1.00
C GLN A 276 -16.39 3.75 2.06
N MET A 277 -15.14 3.95 1.64
CA MET A 277 -14.03 4.23 2.56
C MET A 277 -14.22 5.57 3.30
N ALA A 278 -14.69 6.61 2.59
CA ALA A 278 -14.97 7.90 3.20
C ALA A 278 -16.08 7.83 4.27
N ALA A 279 -17.12 7.05 4.01
CA ALA A 279 -18.22 6.82 4.97
C ALA A 279 -17.79 6.00 6.20
N ARG A 280 -16.71 5.19 6.07
CA ARG A 280 -16.23 4.25 7.09
C ARG A 280 -14.90 4.67 7.73
N ARG A 281 -14.60 5.96 7.80
CA ARG A 281 -13.33 6.46 8.39
C ARG A 281 -13.09 5.97 9.81
N GLN A 282 -14.14 5.89 10.62
CA GLN A 282 -14.04 5.39 12.00
C GLN A 282 -13.68 3.90 12.04
N GLU A 283 -14.20 3.10 11.10
CA GLU A 283 -13.82 1.68 10.98
C GLU A 283 -12.36 1.53 10.54
N VAL A 284 -11.88 2.41 9.65
CA VAL A 284 -10.46 2.43 9.23
C VAL A 284 -9.56 2.73 10.43
N GLU A 285 -9.92 3.72 11.26
CA GLU A 285 -9.20 3.98 12.52
C GLU A 285 -9.30 2.81 13.50
N GLY A 286 -10.43 2.11 13.51
CA GLY A 286 -10.65 0.89 14.30
C GLY A 286 -9.69 -0.26 13.98
N LEU A 287 -9.10 -0.30 12.77
CA LEU A 287 -8.08 -1.29 12.41
C LEU A 287 -6.85 -1.21 13.34
N ARG A 288 -6.53 -0.03 13.88
CA ARG A 288 -5.44 0.14 14.84
C ARG A 288 -5.70 -0.65 16.13
N ALA A 289 -6.93 -0.70 16.61
CA ALA A 289 -7.28 -1.50 17.79
C ALA A 289 -7.12 -3.01 17.53
N MET A 290 -7.53 -3.49 16.35
CA MET A 290 -7.31 -4.89 15.95
C MET A 290 -5.83 -5.23 15.83
N LYS A 291 -5.03 -4.34 15.20
CA LYS A 291 -3.57 -4.49 15.07
C LYS A 291 -2.90 -4.54 16.44
N ARG A 292 -3.30 -3.65 17.36
CA ARG A 292 -2.82 -3.64 18.76
C ARG A 292 -3.17 -4.95 19.45
N ARG A 293 -4.43 -5.37 19.38
CA ARG A 293 -4.91 -6.61 20.00
C ARG A 293 -4.11 -7.82 19.55
N LEU A 294 -3.85 -7.93 18.25
CA LEU A 294 -3.03 -9.01 17.71
C LEU A 294 -1.61 -8.97 18.30
N TRP A 295 -0.97 -7.79 18.32
CA TRP A 295 0.38 -7.65 18.86
C TRP A 295 0.45 -7.96 20.35
N GLU A 296 -0.46 -7.46 21.16
CA GLU A 296 -0.52 -7.73 22.60
C GLU A 296 -0.50 -9.24 22.90
N ARG A 297 -1.21 -10.02 22.11
CA ARG A 297 -1.24 -11.49 22.27
C ARG A 297 -0.01 -12.18 21.71
N VAL A 298 0.48 -11.73 20.56
CA VAL A 298 1.62 -12.33 19.87
C VAL A 298 2.94 -11.99 20.55
N SER A 299 3.04 -10.83 21.21
CA SER A 299 4.25 -10.39 21.93
C SER A 299 4.67 -11.33 23.07
N CYS A 300 3.75 -12.19 23.55
CA CYS A 300 4.03 -13.23 24.53
C CYS A 300 4.73 -14.47 23.93
N ILE A 301 4.81 -14.60 22.61
CA ILE A 301 5.52 -15.69 21.95
C ILE A 301 7.02 -15.39 22.03
N GLU A 302 7.81 -16.34 22.56
CA GLU A 302 9.25 -16.18 22.66
C GLU A 302 9.90 -15.88 21.30
N GLY A 303 10.68 -14.80 21.25
CA GLY A 303 11.37 -14.37 20.05
C GLY A 303 10.51 -13.62 19.03
N ALA A 304 9.24 -13.31 19.36
CA ALA A 304 8.39 -12.45 18.53
C ALA A 304 8.87 -10.99 18.59
N ARG A 305 8.93 -10.34 17.42
CA ARG A 305 9.30 -8.92 17.28
C ARG A 305 8.46 -8.23 16.21
N VAL A 306 8.20 -6.95 16.38
CA VAL A 306 7.69 -6.07 15.33
C VAL A 306 8.87 -5.55 14.51
N ASN A 307 8.73 -5.60 13.18
CA ASN A 307 9.66 -4.94 12.25
C ASN A 307 9.01 -3.62 11.81
N GLY A 308 9.51 -2.51 12.32
CA GLY A 308 8.95 -1.18 12.08
C GLY A 308 8.33 -0.56 13.34
N PRO A 309 7.51 0.50 13.20
CA PRO A 309 6.87 1.16 14.32
C PRO A 309 5.88 0.27 15.06
N LEU A 310 5.82 0.40 16.39
CA LEU A 310 4.87 -0.32 17.22
C LEU A 310 3.41 0.10 16.90
N PRO A 311 2.41 -0.75 17.15
CA PRO A 311 1.01 -0.47 16.79
C PRO A 311 0.44 0.86 17.30
N ASP A 312 0.91 1.35 18.44
CA ASP A 312 0.44 2.57 19.10
C ASP A 312 1.21 3.84 18.69
N GLU A 313 2.32 3.70 17.97
CA GLU A 313 3.10 4.85 17.53
C GLU A 313 2.38 5.60 16.40
N ALA A 314 2.55 6.94 16.37
CA ALA A 314 1.89 7.81 15.40
C ALA A 314 2.31 7.53 13.95
N ASP A 315 3.55 7.08 13.76
CA ASP A 315 4.13 6.69 12.48
C ASP A 315 3.86 5.22 12.09
N SER A 316 2.90 4.57 12.77
CA SER A 316 2.42 3.23 12.48
C SER A 316 1.08 3.27 11.75
N ALA A 317 1.02 2.80 10.50
CA ALA A 317 -0.23 2.70 9.75
C ALA A 317 -1.21 1.72 10.41
N PRO A 318 -2.53 1.96 10.37
CA PRO A 318 -3.50 1.19 11.14
C PRO A 318 -3.63 -0.28 10.69
N HIS A 319 -3.23 -0.61 9.47
CA HIS A 319 -3.62 -1.84 8.79
C HIS A 319 -2.47 -2.82 8.48
N ILE A 320 -1.21 -2.48 8.74
CA ILE A 320 -0.06 -3.37 8.45
C ILE A 320 0.74 -3.63 9.71
N LEU A 321 1.06 -4.89 9.96
CA LEU A 321 1.91 -5.37 11.04
C LEU A 321 2.92 -6.37 10.49
N SER A 322 4.20 -6.05 10.58
CA SER A 322 5.30 -6.95 10.21
C SER A 322 5.84 -7.62 11.48
N LEU A 323 5.86 -8.93 11.46
CA LEU A 323 6.27 -9.74 12.62
C LEU A 323 7.39 -10.69 12.22
N SER A 324 8.43 -10.78 13.02
CA SER A 324 9.46 -11.81 12.91
C SER A 324 9.50 -12.69 14.16
N PHE A 325 9.82 -13.97 13.93
CA PHE A 325 9.88 -14.98 15.00
C PHE A 325 11.26 -15.63 14.96
N ALA A 326 12.05 -15.48 16.02
CA ALA A 326 13.41 -15.99 16.07
C ALA A 326 13.45 -17.52 15.89
N GLY A 327 14.26 -17.98 14.93
CA GLY A 327 14.44 -19.41 14.62
C GLY A 327 13.25 -20.08 13.92
N VAL A 328 12.27 -19.31 13.43
CA VAL A 328 11.15 -19.81 12.62
C VAL A 328 11.24 -19.17 11.24
N ARG A 329 11.19 -19.97 10.16
CA ARG A 329 11.18 -19.44 8.80
C ARG A 329 9.78 -18.94 8.46
N GLY A 330 9.69 -17.71 7.98
CA GLY A 330 8.42 -17.04 7.63
C GLY A 330 7.61 -17.80 6.58
N GLU A 331 8.28 -18.42 5.59
CA GLU A 331 7.61 -19.24 4.59
C GLU A 331 6.96 -20.49 5.18
N VAL A 332 7.67 -21.16 6.12
CA VAL A 332 7.13 -22.34 6.82
C VAL A 332 5.97 -21.93 7.72
N LEU A 333 6.10 -20.81 8.42
CA LEU A 333 5.05 -20.27 9.27
C LEU A 333 3.81 -19.88 8.46
N ARG A 334 4.00 -19.19 7.31
CA ARG A 334 2.91 -18.84 6.39
C ARG A 334 2.17 -20.09 5.91
N ASN A 335 2.90 -21.12 5.44
CA ASN A 335 2.30 -22.35 4.94
C ASN A 335 1.54 -23.10 6.05
N ALA A 336 2.05 -23.11 7.30
CA ALA A 336 1.38 -23.71 8.42
C ALA A 336 0.09 -22.96 8.80
N LEU A 337 0.11 -21.62 8.76
CA LEU A 337 -1.07 -20.77 8.98
C LEU A 337 -2.13 -20.98 7.89
N GLU A 338 -1.70 -21.04 6.61
CA GLU A 338 -2.58 -21.34 5.48
C GLU A 338 -3.27 -22.70 5.65
N GLY A 339 -2.54 -23.73 6.10
CA GLY A 339 -3.10 -25.04 6.41
C GLY A 339 -4.17 -25.00 7.52
N GLU A 340 -4.19 -23.95 8.32
CA GLU A 340 -5.19 -23.68 9.35
C GLU A 340 -6.21 -22.61 8.96
N GLY A 341 -6.21 -22.19 7.70
CA GLY A 341 -7.17 -21.22 7.16
C GLY A 341 -6.83 -19.76 7.46
N VAL A 342 -5.62 -19.42 7.90
CA VAL A 342 -5.17 -18.03 8.09
C VAL A 342 -4.22 -17.64 6.96
N LEU A 343 -4.62 -16.67 6.14
CA LEU A 343 -3.84 -16.19 5.01
C LEU A 343 -3.06 -14.93 5.38
N VAL A 344 -1.74 -15.06 5.41
CA VAL A 344 -0.79 -13.95 5.64
C VAL A 344 0.26 -13.95 4.51
N SER A 345 1.05 -12.91 4.42
CA SER A 345 2.16 -12.83 3.46
C SER A 345 3.51 -12.95 4.16
N THR A 346 4.55 -13.31 3.41
CA THR A 346 5.93 -13.01 3.77
C THR A 346 6.30 -11.65 3.18
N GLY A 347 7.19 -10.86 3.82
CA GLY A 347 7.52 -9.48 3.42
C GLY A 347 7.87 -9.28 1.94
N SER A 348 8.27 -10.34 1.23
CA SER A 348 8.65 -10.33 -0.18
C SER A 348 7.64 -11.02 -1.13
N ALA A 349 6.35 -10.91 -0.88
CA ALA A 349 5.27 -11.58 -1.64
C ALA A 349 5.28 -11.38 -3.17
N CYS A 350 6.01 -10.40 -3.70
CA CYS A 350 6.14 -10.14 -5.14
C CYS A 350 7.32 -10.83 -5.83
N ALA A 351 8.17 -11.56 -5.11
CA ALA A 351 9.30 -12.26 -5.70
C ALA A 351 8.90 -13.68 -6.14
N SER A 352 8.27 -13.79 -7.31
CA SER A 352 8.06 -15.08 -7.99
C SER A 352 9.41 -15.81 -8.15
N HIS A 353 9.53 -16.99 -7.52
CA HIS A 353 10.51 -18.05 -7.77
C HIS A 353 11.97 -17.88 -7.32
N ARG A 354 12.40 -16.84 -6.61
CA ARG A 354 13.73 -16.85 -5.95
C ARG A 354 13.61 -16.19 -4.58
N GLN A 355 14.02 -16.92 -3.53
CA GLN A 355 14.15 -16.43 -2.16
C GLN A 355 15.13 -15.24 -2.11
N LYS A 356 14.63 -14.04 -2.30
CA LYS A 356 15.40 -12.81 -2.02
C LYS A 356 14.86 -12.20 -0.75
N VAL A 357 15.70 -12.09 0.27
CA VAL A 357 15.42 -11.29 1.46
C VAL A 357 14.99 -9.89 1.00
N SER A 358 13.90 -9.38 1.58
CA SER A 358 13.36 -8.05 1.28
C SER A 358 14.46 -6.98 1.33
N ALA A 359 14.50 -6.12 0.31
CA ALA A 359 15.43 -5.00 0.27
C ALA A 359 15.13 -3.99 1.39
N SER A 360 13.83 -3.75 1.68
CA SER A 360 13.38 -2.87 2.75
C SER A 360 13.85 -3.36 4.13
N LEU A 361 13.62 -4.64 4.45
CA LEU A 361 14.05 -5.21 5.74
C LEU A 361 15.58 -5.20 5.91
N ARG A 362 16.33 -5.40 4.81
CA ARG A 362 17.78 -5.25 4.83
C ARG A 362 18.22 -3.81 5.05
N ALA A 363 17.58 -2.85 4.38
CA ALA A 363 17.86 -1.44 4.55
C ALA A 363 17.60 -0.97 5.98
N MET A 364 16.66 -1.59 6.70
CA MET A 364 16.41 -1.39 8.13
C MET A 364 17.48 -2.01 9.05
N GLY A 365 18.42 -2.79 8.50
CA GLY A 365 19.47 -3.46 9.27
C GLY A 365 19.06 -4.79 9.90
N LEU A 366 17.93 -5.39 9.48
CA LEU A 366 17.57 -6.73 9.96
C LEU A 366 18.58 -7.76 9.49
N SER A 367 18.94 -8.70 10.39
CA SER A 367 19.77 -9.84 10.01
C SER A 367 19.04 -10.73 8.98
N ALA A 368 19.79 -11.53 8.24
CA ALA A 368 19.21 -12.47 7.27
C ALA A 368 18.21 -13.43 7.94
N GLU A 369 18.49 -13.88 9.17
CA GLU A 369 17.61 -14.75 9.96
C GLU A 369 16.31 -14.04 10.34
N GLN A 370 16.38 -12.80 10.83
CA GLN A 370 15.20 -12.00 11.18
C GLN A 370 14.32 -11.75 9.96
N ALA A 371 14.93 -11.38 8.84
CA ALA A 371 14.22 -11.14 7.60
C ALA A 371 13.59 -12.41 7.01
N ASP A 372 14.27 -13.58 7.08
CA ASP A 372 13.73 -14.89 6.68
C ASP A 372 12.58 -15.34 7.60
N GLY A 373 12.63 -14.97 8.90
CA GLY A 373 11.59 -15.27 9.89
C GLY A 373 10.37 -14.34 9.85
N THR A 374 10.27 -13.46 8.85
CA THR A 374 9.24 -12.42 8.81
C THR A 374 7.96 -12.88 8.10
N ILE A 375 6.83 -12.57 8.73
CA ILE A 375 5.50 -12.55 8.09
C ILE A 375 4.91 -11.14 8.16
N ARG A 376 4.06 -10.81 7.19
CA ARG A 376 3.26 -9.59 7.20
C ARG A 376 1.79 -9.94 7.38
N VAL A 377 1.19 -9.37 8.40
CA VAL A 377 -0.26 -9.37 8.63
C VAL A 377 -0.82 -8.04 8.17
N SER A 378 -1.85 -8.04 7.35
CA SER A 378 -2.48 -6.81 6.91
C SER A 378 -4.00 -6.89 6.92
N LEU A 379 -4.60 -5.92 7.61
CA LEU A 379 -6.01 -5.85 7.98
C LEU A 379 -6.83 -5.10 6.93
N GLY A 380 -8.10 -5.47 6.80
CA GLY A 380 -9.09 -4.77 5.99
C GLY A 380 -10.41 -4.63 6.75
N LEU A 381 -11.36 -3.89 6.18
CA LEU A 381 -12.64 -3.59 6.84
C LEU A 381 -13.59 -4.79 7.00
N PHE A 382 -13.23 -5.95 6.46
CA PHE A 382 -13.98 -7.19 6.65
C PHE A 382 -13.41 -8.07 7.79
N ASN A 383 -12.30 -7.66 8.41
CA ASN A 383 -11.75 -8.38 9.55
C ASN A 383 -12.47 -8.01 10.85
N SER A 384 -12.37 -8.89 11.84
CA SER A 384 -12.98 -8.74 13.16
C SER A 384 -11.95 -8.91 14.29
N MET A 385 -12.32 -8.47 15.50
CA MET A 385 -11.50 -8.63 16.69
C MET A 385 -11.31 -10.13 17.04
N ASP A 386 -12.35 -10.95 16.86
CA ASP A 386 -12.29 -12.40 17.12
C ASP A 386 -11.28 -13.09 16.20
N GLU A 387 -11.17 -12.66 14.93
CA GLU A 387 -10.15 -13.17 14.01
C GLU A 387 -8.73 -12.85 14.47
N MET A 388 -8.52 -11.72 15.17
CA MET A 388 -7.21 -11.36 15.75
C MET A 388 -6.85 -12.31 16.89
N ASP A 389 -7.81 -12.61 17.75
CA ASP A 389 -7.62 -13.55 18.87
C ASP A 389 -7.34 -14.96 18.35
N GLU A 390 -8.12 -15.43 17.39
CA GLU A 390 -7.93 -16.74 16.77
C GLU A 390 -6.59 -16.85 16.02
N THR A 391 -6.19 -15.81 15.31
CA THR A 391 -4.88 -15.75 14.64
C THR A 391 -3.73 -15.82 15.64
N ALA A 392 -3.83 -15.09 16.75
CA ALA A 392 -2.80 -15.11 17.80
C ALA A 392 -2.66 -16.50 18.44
N GLU A 393 -3.77 -17.19 18.71
CA GLU A 393 -3.76 -18.56 19.25
C GLU A 393 -3.10 -19.56 18.29
N ARG A 394 -3.43 -19.47 17.00
CA ARG A 394 -2.82 -20.31 15.95
C ARG A 394 -1.32 -20.01 15.82
N LEU A 395 -0.92 -18.73 15.82
CA LEU A 395 0.50 -18.33 15.82
C LEU A 395 1.26 -18.91 17.01
N ALA A 396 0.73 -18.76 18.23
CA ALA A 396 1.39 -19.25 19.43
C ALA A 396 1.60 -20.78 19.38
N ARG A 397 0.59 -21.53 18.96
CA ARG A 397 0.65 -22.98 18.83
C ARG A 397 1.65 -23.42 17.76
N ILE A 398 1.60 -22.82 16.59
CA ILE A 398 2.48 -23.17 15.46
C ILE A 398 3.93 -22.81 15.80
N CYS A 399 4.21 -21.62 16.32
CA CYS A 399 5.56 -21.22 16.74
C CYS A 399 6.11 -22.13 17.83
N GLY A 400 5.28 -22.54 18.80
CA GLY A 400 5.65 -23.48 19.84
C GLY A 400 6.02 -24.88 19.32
N VAL A 401 5.43 -25.31 18.20
CA VAL A 401 5.82 -26.55 17.51
C VAL A 401 7.11 -26.33 16.71
N LEU A 402 7.17 -25.30 15.88
CA LEU A 402 8.31 -25.06 14.97
C LEU A 402 9.60 -24.75 15.71
N SER A 403 9.54 -24.08 16.87
CA SER A 403 10.72 -23.77 17.68
C SER A 403 11.45 -25.04 18.20
N ARG A 404 10.73 -26.17 18.38
CA ARG A 404 11.32 -27.46 18.79
C ARG A 404 12.16 -28.12 17.70
N TYR A 405 11.95 -27.74 16.43
CA TYR A 405 12.69 -28.26 15.28
C TYR A 405 13.83 -27.33 14.83
N ARG A 406 14.27 -26.39 15.70
CA ARG A 406 15.47 -25.59 15.43
C ARG A 406 16.62 -26.53 15.12
N ARG A 407 17.24 -26.40 13.93
CA ARG A 407 18.53 -27.05 13.68
C ARG A 407 19.54 -26.44 14.65
N ARG A 408 20.16 -27.31 15.44
CA ARG A 408 21.33 -26.99 16.25
C ARG A 408 22.50 -26.61 15.35
#